data_54c4c348979cad4b8a105d78cea7d164
#
_entry.id   54c4c348979cad4b8a105d78cea7d164
#
_cell.length_a   1.000
_cell.length_b   1.000
_cell.length_c   1.000
_cell.angle_alpha   90.00
_cell.angle_beta   90.00
_cell.angle_gamma   90.00
#
_symmetry.space_group_name_H-M   'P 1'
#
loop_
_entity.id
_entity.type
_entity.pdbx_description
1 polymer ?
#
loop_
_entity_poly.entity_id
_entity_poly.type
_entity_poly.pdbx_seq_one_letter_code
_entity_poly.pdbx_strand_id
1 'polypeptide(L)'
;KNGAEIVPVYSGSQTLVDAVSECMRYWVSNCDNTHMCVGSTVGPNIFVKICGWSTSQISRELKLQLKSKFKRIPKKIKLINCVGGGSSAYGFWSDFIDYDKKQIELIGVEAGGPQKSKLHAAPLTNDAKLGILHGAAAYVCQDAEGQINNTESISAGLDYPGVSPLH
;
A
#
# COMPACT_ATOMS: atom_id res chain seq x y z
N LYS A 1 -22.88 7.06 9.48
CA LYS A 1 -23.28 8.27 10.22
C LYS A 1 -22.50 9.39 9.56
N ASN A 2 -22.66 10.61 9.81
CA ASN A 2 -22.11 11.76 9.06
C ASN A 2 -22.56 11.88 7.59
N GLY A 3 -23.71 11.26 7.23
CA GLY A 3 -24.30 11.35 5.90
C GLY A 3 -23.74 10.40 4.85
N ALA A 4 -22.74 9.58 5.18
CA ALA A 4 -22.21 8.58 4.25
C ALA A 4 -23.14 7.36 4.16
N GLU A 5 -23.36 6.88 2.94
CA GLU A 5 -24.00 5.60 2.67
C GLU A 5 -22.95 4.49 2.72
N ILE A 6 -23.28 3.38 3.38
CA ILE A 6 -22.42 2.20 3.44
C ILE A 6 -22.99 1.13 2.53
N VAL A 7 -22.17 0.71 1.55
CA VAL A 7 -22.50 -0.38 0.63
C VAL A 7 -21.66 -1.60 0.98
N PRO A 8 -22.24 -2.63 1.61
CA PRO A 8 -21.51 -3.84 1.95
C PRO A 8 -21.27 -4.70 0.71
N VAL A 9 -20.05 -5.28 0.60
CA VAL A 9 -19.66 -6.19 -0.47
C VAL A 9 -19.58 -7.60 0.07
N TYR A 10 -20.44 -8.48 -0.44
CA TYR A 10 -20.55 -9.88 -0.01
C TYR A 10 -19.97 -10.88 -1.04
N SER A 11 -19.52 -10.39 -2.18
CA SER A 11 -18.89 -11.21 -3.23
C SER A 11 -17.40 -11.43 -2.96
N GLY A 12 -16.83 -12.44 -3.63
CA GLY A 12 -15.41 -12.77 -3.54
C GLY A 12 -15.01 -13.32 -2.18
N SER A 13 -13.81 -12.98 -1.73
CA SER A 13 -13.26 -13.39 -0.44
C SER A 13 -13.75 -12.53 0.74
N GLN A 14 -14.54 -11.48 0.45
CA GLN A 14 -15.01 -10.49 1.42
C GLN A 14 -13.88 -9.75 2.15
N THR A 15 -12.75 -9.58 1.47
CA THR A 15 -11.59 -8.83 1.94
C THR A 15 -11.54 -7.43 1.35
N LEU A 16 -10.54 -6.65 1.75
CA LEU A 16 -10.36 -5.27 1.28
C LEU A 16 -10.25 -5.17 -0.25
N VAL A 17 -9.62 -6.16 -0.91
CA VAL A 17 -9.46 -6.14 -2.37
C VAL A 17 -10.80 -6.20 -3.11
N ASP A 18 -11.77 -6.95 -2.59
CA ASP A 18 -13.11 -7.04 -3.18
C ASP A 18 -13.86 -5.72 -3.03
N ALA A 19 -13.77 -5.08 -1.88
CA ALA A 19 -14.37 -3.77 -1.65
C ALA A 19 -13.79 -2.70 -2.59
N VAL A 20 -12.47 -2.68 -2.78
CA VAL A 20 -11.81 -1.76 -3.73
C VAL A 20 -12.23 -2.06 -5.16
N SER A 21 -12.28 -3.33 -5.55
CA SER A 21 -12.71 -3.75 -6.89
C SER A 21 -14.16 -3.33 -7.18
N GLU A 22 -15.06 -3.46 -6.20
CA GLU A 22 -16.45 -3.03 -6.35
C GLU A 22 -16.57 -1.52 -6.43
N CYS A 23 -15.84 -0.79 -5.61
CA CYS A 23 -15.76 0.66 -5.68
C CYS A 23 -15.30 1.14 -7.07
N MET A 24 -14.29 0.49 -7.65
CA MET A 24 -13.82 0.81 -9.00
C MET A 24 -14.86 0.48 -10.06
N ARG A 25 -15.55 -0.65 -9.98
CA ARG A 25 -16.64 -1.01 -10.91
C ARG A 25 -17.76 0.02 -10.85
N TYR A 26 -18.18 0.41 -9.66
CA TYR A 26 -19.19 1.45 -9.48
C TYR A 26 -18.76 2.78 -10.09
N TRP A 27 -17.54 3.21 -9.78
CA TRP A 27 -17.01 4.47 -10.30
C TRP A 27 -16.93 4.50 -11.83
N VAL A 28 -16.39 3.46 -12.46
CA VAL A 28 -16.29 3.37 -13.93
C VAL A 28 -17.68 3.42 -14.59
N SER A 29 -18.68 2.81 -13.97
CA SER A 29 -20.06 2.81 -14.46
C SER A 29 -20.79 4.14 -14.24
N ASN A 30 -20.27 5.02 -13.39
CA ASN A 30 -20.91 6.28 -12.99
C ASN A 30 -19.95 7.48 -13.03
N CYS A 31 -18.96 7.46 -13.90
CA CYS A 31 -17.87 8.44 -13.90
C CYS A 31 -18.32 9.88 -14.21
N ASP A 32 -19.49 10.05 -14.81
CA ASP A 32 -20.04 11.37 -15.14
C ASP A 32 -20.48 12.18 -13.90
N ASN A 33 -20.79 11.50 -12.80
CA ASN A 33 -21.34 12.13 -11.59
C ASN A 33 -20.67 11.67 -10.28
N THR A 34 -19.62 10.86 -10.36
CA THR A 34 -18.93 10.34 -9.18
C THR A 34 -17.42 10.55 -9.27
N HIS A 35 -16.81 10.74 -8.11
CA HIS A 35 -15.35 10.72 -7.95
C HIS A 35 -14.94 9.56 -7.05
N MET A 36 -13.92 8.82 -7.45
CA MET A 36 -13.32 7.79 -6.61
C MET A 36 -12.31 8.43 -5.66
N CYS A 37 -12.53 8.30 -4.36
CA CYS A 37 -11.59 8.69 -3.33
C CYS A 37 -10.83 7.43 -2.84
N VAL A 38 -9.57 7.32 -3.20
CA VAL A 38 -8.71 6.21 -2.79
C VAL A 38 -7.40 6.73 -2.23
N GLY A 39 -6.94 6.15 -1.12
CA GLY A 39 -5.70 6.54 -0.43
C GLY A 39 -4.59 5.51 -0.62
N SER A 40 -4.49 4.85 -1.77
CA SER A 40 -3.50 3.81 -2.03
C SER A 40 -2.55 4.18 -3.17
N THR A 41 -1.35 3.63 -3.14
CA THR A 41 -0.39 3.63 -4.24
C THR A 41 -0.50 2.36 -5.10
N VAL A 42 -1.50 1.51 -4.89
CA VAL A 42 -1.89 0.44 -5.80
C VAL A 42 -3.05 0.92 -6.65
N GLY A 43 -2.90 0.87 -7.98
CA GLY A 43 -3.91 1.30 -8.92
C GLY A 43 -3.34 2.14 -10.07
N PRO A 44 -4.20 2.80 -10.85
CA PRO A 44 -3.79 3.64 -11.99
C PRO A 44 -2.76 4.70 -11.59
N ASN A 45 -1.80 4.94 -12.47
CA ASN A 45 -0.62 5.80 -12.21
C ASN A 45 -0.97 7.19 -11.66
N ILE A 46 -2.10 7.78 -12.08
CA ILE A 46 -2.53 9.08 -11.57
C ILE A 46 -2.83 9.03 -10.05
N PHE A 47 -3.49 7.97 -9.57
CA PHE A 47 -3.76 7.79 -8.14
C PHE A 47 -2.47 7.58 -7.37
N VAL A 48 -1.55 6.77 -7.91
CA VAL A 48 -0.22 6.52 -7.34
C VAL A 48 0.53 7.83 -7.14
N LYS A 49 0.54 8.70 -8.15
CA LYS A 49 1.22 10.01 -8.08
C LYS A 49 0.58 10.94 -7.07
N ILE A 50 -0.75 11.07 -7.06
CA ILE A 50 -1.47 11.96 -6.14
C ILE A 50 -1.29 11.47 -4.70
N CYS A 51 -1.50 10.17 -4.46
CA CYS A 51 -1.36 9.59 -3.12
C CYS A 51 0.08 9.64 -2.63
N GLY A 52 1.04 9.31 -3.50
CA GLY A 52 2.46 9.38 -3.16
C GLY A 52 2.91 10.81 -2.83
N TRP A 53 2.50 11.80 -3.63
CA TRP A 53 2.78 13.21 -3.36
C TRP A 53 2.17 13.68 -2.03
N SER A 54 0.91 13.36 -1.77
CA SER A 54 0.22 13.73 -0.53
C SER A 54 0.88 13.09 0.69
N THR A 55 1.14 11.79 0.65
CA THR A 55 1.72 11.05 1.79
C THR A 55 3.18 11.42 2.02
N SER A 56 3.93 11.86 1.00
CA SER A 56 5.32 12.31 1.15
C SER A 56 5.49 13.52 2.08
N GLN A 57 4.40 14.21 2.41
CA GLN A 57 4.43 15.25 3.46
C GLN A 57 4.93 14.69 4.80
N ILE A 58 4.64 13.43 5.10
CA ILE A 58 5.10 12.75 6.32
C ILE A 58 6.63 12.70 6.39
N SER A 59 7.31 12.31 5.30
CA SER A 59 8.78 12.25 5.27
C SER A 59 9.42 13.63 5.35
N ARG A 60 8.82 14.64 4.71
CA ARG A 60 9.29 16.03 4.79
C ARG A 60 9.26 16.55 6.22
N GLU A 61 8.13 16.35 6.91
CA GLU A 61 7.99 16.76 8.30
C GLU A 61 8.93 15.97 9.22
N LEU A 62 9.05 14.67 9.05
CA LEU A 62 9.99 13.85 9.79
C LEU A 62 11.43 14.35 9.63
N LYS A 63 11.83 14.69 8.41
CA LYS A 63 13.17 15.22 8.11
C LYS A 63 13.43 16.55 8.84
N LEU A 64 12.44 17.43 8.89
CA LEU A 64 12.53 18.68 9.64
C LEU A 64 12.60 18.43 11.15
N GLN A 65 11.78 17.54 11.68
CA GLN A 65 11.78 17.16 13.09
C GLN A 65 13.10 16.53 13.52
N LEU A 66 13.68 15.64 12.71
CA LEU A 66 15.00 15.06 12.98
C LEU A 66 16.09 16.13 13.02
N LYS A 67 16.10 17.07 12.04
CA LYS A 67 17.05 18.19 12.03
C LYS A 67 16.87 19.11 13.24
N SER A 68 15.64 19.41 13.63
CA SER A 68 15.34 20.24 14.79
C SER A 68 15.84 19.58 16.08
N LYS A 69 15.50 18.30 16.28
CA LYS A 69 15.83 17.55 17.49
C LYS A 69 17.31 17.24 17.64
N PHE A 70 17.96 16.83 16.54
CA PHE A 70 19.35 16.35 16.55
C PHE A 70 20.34 17.34 15.89
N LYS A 71 19.87 18.53 15.46
CA LYS A 71 20.63 19.56 14.71
C LYS A 71 21.13 19.10 13.34
N ARG A 72 20.95 17.84 13.00
CA ARG A 72 21.27 17.20 11.71
C ARG A 72 20.48 15.90 11.57
N ILE A 73 20.47 15.32 10.37
CA ILE A 73 20.01 13.93 10.21
C ILE A 73 21.03 13.03 10.92
N PRO A 74 20.59 12.16 11.84
CA PRO A 74 21.48 11.23 12.55
C PRO A 74 22.30 10.35 11.60
N LYS A 75 23.50 9.99 12.02
CA LYS A 75 24.41 9.17 11.19
C LYS A 75 23.97 7.71 11.09
N LYS A 76 23.10 7.25 11.97
CA LYS A 76 22.62 5.86 11.97
C LYS A 76 21.22 5.84 12.58
N ILE A 77 20.20 5.64 11.72
CA ILE A 77 18.79 5.48 12.13
C ILE A 77 18.13 4.37 11.32
N LYS A 78 17.09 3.79 11.90
CA LYS A 78 16.19 2.85 11.22
C LYS A 78 14.82 3.50 11.12
N LEU A 79 14.24 3.49 9.94
CA LEU A 79 12.87 3.93 9.68
C LEU A 79 12.04 2.69 9.38
N ILE A 80 11.17 2.34 10.32
CA ILE A 80 10.37 1.12 10.26
C ILE A 80 8.93 1.51 9.98
N ASN A 81 8.31 0.89 8.98
CA ASN A 81 6.90 1.11 8.67
C ASN A 81 6.22 -0.19 8.20
N CYS A 82 4.91 -0.26 8.38
CA CYS A 82 4.13 -1.35 7.82
C CYS A 82 3.95 -1.17 6.31
N VAL A 83 3.83 -2.28 5.59
CA VAL A 83 3.60 -2.32 4.15
C VAL A 83 2.34 -3.14 3.87
N GLY A 84 1.30 -2.45 3.39
CA GLY A 84 0.14 -3.06 2.74
C GLY A 84 0.22 -2.73 1.26
N GLY A 85 -0.65 -1.86 0.73
CA GLY A 85 -0.53 -1.35 -0.64
C GLY A 85 0.68 -0.45 -0.90
N GLY A 86 1.38 0.00 0.14
CA GLY A 86 2.64 0.73 0.05
C GLY A 86 2.57 2.24 0.28
N SER A 87 1.39 2.86 0.33
CA SER A 87 1.27 4.33 0.42
C SER A 87 1.90 4.91 1.68
N SER A 88 1.71 4.26 2.83
CA SER A 88 2.28 4.68 4.11
C SER A 88 3.81 4.58 4.11
N ALA A 89 4.35 3.48 3.60
CA ALA A 89 5.78 3.25 3.51
C ALA A 89 6.44 4.26 2.57
N TYR A 90 5.88 4.48 1.38
CA TYR A 90 6.35 5.50 0.45
C TYR A 90 6.33 6.90 1.10
N GLY A 91 5.20 7.27 1.71
CA GLY A 91 5.05 8.57 2.36
C GLY A 91 6.06 8.80 3.49
N PHE A 92 6.40 7.74 4.23
CA PHE A 92 7.33 7.82 5.36
C PHE A 92 8.80 7.84 4.92
N TRP A 93 9.13 7.23 3.77
CA TRP A 93 10.51 7.07 3.32
C TRP A 93 10.93 7.96 2.15
N SER A 94 10.01 8.57 1.41
CA SER A 94 10.28 9.25 0.14
C SER A 94 11.45 10.23 0.19
N ASP A 95 11.64 11.00 1.26
CA ASP A 95 12.75 11.93 1.42
C ASP A 95 14.06 11.28 1.93
N PHE A 96 14.04 9.97 2.15
CA PHE A 96 15.16 9.20 2.69
C PHE A 96 15.66 8.09 1.77
N ILE A 97 15.02 7.86 0.63
CA ILE A 97 15.37 6.78 -0.30
C ILE A 97 16.80 6.91 -0.83
N ASP A 98 17.25 8.13 -1.10
CA ASP A 98 18.57 8.40 -1.66
C ASP A 98 19.71 8.48 -0.61
N TYR A 99 19.39 8.25 0.65
CA TYR A 99 20.44 8.24 1.68
C TYR A 99 21.24 6.92 1.63
N ASP A 100 22.51 6.99 2.05
CA ASP A 100 23.35 5.80 2.22
C ASP A 100 22.65 4.82 3.21
N LYS A 101 22.49 3.57 2.81
CA LYS A 101 21.90 2.50 3.63
C LYS A 101 22.62 2.28 4.96
N LYS A 102 23.91 2.63 5.04
CA LYS A 102 24.66 2.62 6.30
C LYS A 102 24.27 3.73 7.24
N GLN A 103 23.67 4.81 6.70
CA GLN A 103 23.18 5.93 7.49
C GLN A 103 21.70 5.76 7.84
N ILE A 104 20.87 5.42 6.84
CA ILE A 104 19.42 5.26 7.04
C ILE A 104 19.02 3.88 6.50
N GLU A 105 18.58 3.03 7.42
CA GLU A 105 18.04 1.72 7.09
C GLU A 105 16.51 1.82 7.02
N LEU A 106 15.93 1.51 5.86
CA LEU A 106 14.48 1.46 5.65
C LEU A 106 14.01 0.03 5.84
N ILE A 107 13.05 -0.18 6.74
CA ILE A 107 12.55 -1.52 7.09
C ILE A 107 11.03 -1.55 6.86
N GLY A 108 10.58 -2.33 5.88
CA GLY A 108 9.19 -2.64 5.65
C GLY A 108 8.75 -3.89 6.42
N VAL A 109 7.56 -3.83 7.00
CA VAL A 109 6.97 -4.97 7.72
C VAL A 109 5.62 -5.29 7.10
N GLU A 110 5.50 -6.45 6.49
CA GLU A 110 4.25 -6.99 5.98
C GLU A 110 3.56 -7.85 7.04
N ALA A 111 2.24 -7.80 7.11
CA ALA A 111 1.46 -8.56 8.08
C ALA A 111 0.77 -9.75 7.39
N GLY A 112 1.36 -10.91 7.50
CA GLY A 112 0.78 -12.15 6.99
C GLY A 112 -0.35 -12.71 7.86
N GLY A 113 -0.96 -13.80 7.41
CA GLY A 113 -1.95 -14.59 8.12
C GLY A 113 -1.33 -15.48 9.22
N PRO A 114 -2.13 -16.38 9.80
CA PRO A 114 -1.65 -17.33 10.81
C PRO A 114 -0.43 -18.12 10.33
N GLN A 115 0.46 -18.48 11.24
CA GLN A 115 1.76 -19.10 10.93
C GLN A 115 1.68 -20.32 9.99
N LYS A 116 0.59 -21.08 10.00
CA LYS A 116 0.37 -22.23 9.12
C LYS A 116 -0.29 -21.90 7.78
N SER A 117 -0.67 -20.65 7.56
CA SER A 117 -1.27 -20.22 6.29
C SER A 117 -0.24 -20.29 5.16
N LYS A 118 -0.72 -20.60 3.96
CA LYS A 118 0.03 -20.43 2.71
C LYS A 118 -0.41 -19.19 1.93
N LEU A 119 -1.37 -18.45 2.47
CA LEU A 119 -2.05 -17.32 1.81
C LEU A 119 -1.67 -15.98 2.46
N HIS A 120 -0.45 -15.85 2.95
CA HIS A 120 -0.02 -14.61 3.59
C HIS A 120 -0.15 -13.41 2.67
N ALA A 121 -0.78 -12.33 3.16
CA ALA A 121 -0.84 -11.02 2.52
C ALA A 121 0.53 -10.30 2.66
N ALA A 122 1.57 -10.88 2.14
CA ALA A 122 2.95 -10.40 2.22
C ALA A 122 3.62 -10.53 0.85
N PRO A 123 3.21 -9.71 -0.15
CA PRO A 123 3.66 -9.87 -1.53
C PRO A 123 5.18 -9.80 -1.68
N LEU A 124 5.86 -8.87 -1.02
CA LEU A 124 7.32 -8.73 -1.16
C LEU A 124 8.09 -9.87 -0.48
N THR A 125 7.59 -10.35 0.67
CA THR A 125 8.20 -11.47 1.40
C THR A 125 7.97 -12.82 0.70
N ASN A 126 6.86 -12.96 -0.02
CA ASN A 126 6.46 -14.19 -0.70
C ASN A 126 6.81 -14.24 -2.20
N ASP A 127 7.82 -13.48 -2.62
CA ASP A 127 8.29 -13.45 -4.02
C ASP A 127 7.16 -13.17 -5.03
N ALA A 128 6.30 -12.21 -4.73
CA ALA A 128 5.24 -11.78 -5.63
C ALA A 128 5.79 -11.39 -7.00
N LYS A 129 5.04 -11.71 -8.04
CA LYS A 129 5.42 -11.41 -9.42
C LYS A 129 4.70 -10.17 -9.91
N LEU A 130 5.26 -9.55 -10.93
CA LEU A 130 4.58 -8.47 -11.63
C LEU A 130 3.31 -9.01 -12.27
N GLY A 131 2.19 -8.39 -11.95
CA GLY A 131 0.87 -8.72 -12.47
C GLY A 131 -0.01 -7.49 -12.59
N ILE A 132 -1.28 -7.68 -12.89
CA ILE A 132 -2.24 -6.58 -13.03
C ILE A 132 -3.23 -6.63 -11.87
N LEU A 133 -3.31 -5.53 -11.14
CA LEU A 133 -4.28 -5.33 -10.06
C LEU A 133 -4.87 -3.92 -10.18
N HIS A 134 -6.19 -3.81 -10.15
CA HIS A 134 -6.90 -2.54 -10.30
C HIS A 134 -6.49 -1.72 -11.53
N GLY A 135 -6.28 -2.41 -12.66
CA GLY A 135 -5.94 -1.77 -13.94
C GLY A 135 -4.50 -1.23 -14.03
N ALA A 136 -3.61 -1.64 -13.11
CA ALA A 136 -2.22 -1.21 -13.08
C ALA A 136 -1.27 -2.37 -12.80
N ALA A 137 -0.04 -2.23 -13.28
CA ALA A 137 1.03 -3.16 -12.93
C ALA A 137 1.42 -3.00 -11.46
N ALA A 138 1.52 -4.10 -10.74
CA ALA A 138 1.93 -4.16 -9.33
C ALA A 138 2.60 -5.51 -9.04
N TYR A 139 3.31 -5.60 -7.94
CA TYR A 139 3.75 -6.90 -7.43
C TYR A 139 2.56 -7.55 -6.71
N VAL A 140 2.13 -8.72 -7.18
CA VAL A 140 0.91 -9.36 -6.68
C VAL A 140 1.14 -10.82 -6.32
N CYS A 141 0.45 -11.28 -5.28
CA CYS A 141 0.31 -12.68 -4.97
C CYS A 141 -0.62 -13.31 -6.01
N GLN A 142 -0.07 -14.14 -6.89
CA GLN A 142 -0.80 -14.73 -8.02
C GLN A 142 -0.41 -16.19 -8.21
N ASP A 143 -1.30 -16.94 -8.84
CA ASP A 143 -1.05 -18.31 -9.24
C ASP A 143 -0.23 -18.40 -10.54
N ALA A 144 -0.08 -19.62 -11.08
CA ALA A 144 0.68 -19.86 -12.31
C ALA A 144 0.01 -19.26 -13.55
N GLU A 145 -1.30 -19.10 -13.53
CA GLU A 145 -2.12 -18.51 -14.59
C GLU A 145 -2.23 -16.99 -14.47
N GLY A 146 -1.64 -16.39 -13.43
CA GLY A 146 -1.65 -14.95 -13.20
C GLY A 146 -2.92 -14.43 -12.49
N GLN A 147 -3.75 -15.35 -11.94
CA GLN A 147 -4.91 -14.94 -11.15
C GLN A 147 -4.48 -14.52 -9.76
N ILE A 148 -5.14 -13.47 -9.24
CA ILE A 148 -4.86 -12.96 -7.90
C ILE A 148 -5.30 -13.99 -6.86
N ASN A 149 -4.37 -14.38 -6.00
CA ASN A 149 -4.65 -15.29 -4.90
C ASN A 149 -5.46 -14.59 -3.80
N ASN A 150 -6.31 -15.36 -3.13
CA ASN A 150 -6.85 -14.94 -1.84
C ASN A 150 -5.70 -14.77 -0.86
N THR A 151 -5.82 -13.80 0.03
CA THR A 151 -4.80 -13.51 1.03
C THR A 151 -5.39 -13.53 2.44
N GLU A 152 -4.53 -13.74 3.41
CA GLU A 152 -4.84 -13.70 4.83
C GLU A 152 -3.84 -12.82 5.58
N SER A 153 -4.34 -12.00 6.49
CA SER A 153 -3.52 -11.16 7.36
C SER A 153 -4.10 -11.11 8.77
N ILE A 154 -3.24 -11.05 9.77
CA ILE A 154 -3.62 -10.73 11.16
C ILE A 154 -4.11 -9.29 11.30
N SER A 155 -3.86 -8.45 10.31
CA SER A 155 -4.29 -7.06 10.23
C SER A 155 -5.18 -6.87 9.00
N ALA A 156 -6.47 -6.67 9.19
CA ALA A 156 -7.41 -6.45 8.09
C ALA A 156 -7.02 -5.26 7.18
N GLY A 157 -6.42 -4.21 7.73
CA GLY A 157 -5.95 -3.05 6.96
C GLY A 157 -4.67 -3.32 6.14
N LEU A 158 -3.98 -4.42 6.39
CA LEU A 158 -2.80 -4.87 5.65
C LEU A 158 -3.08 -6.17 4.86
N ASP A 159 -4.32 -6.64 4.85
CA ASP A 159 -4.73 -7.80 4.06
C ASP A 159 -4.98 -7.38 2.62
N TYR A 160 -3.90 -7.40 1.84
CA TYR A 160 -3.93 -6.99 0.44
C TYR A 160 -2.97 -7.82 -0.40
N PRO A 161 -3.43 -8.34 -1.55
CA PRO A 161 -2.63 -9.27 -2.37
C PRO A 161 -1.57 -8.56 -3.22
N GLY A 162 -1.46 -7.26 -3.16
CA GLY A 162 -0.55 -6.52 -4.01
C GLY A 162 0.08 -5.30 -3.36
N VAL A 163 1.25 -4.93 -3.86
CA VAL A 163 2.00 -3.75 -3.43
C VAL A 163 2.37 -2.89 -4.63
N SER A 164 2.39 -1.58 -4.42
CA SER A 164 2.77 -0.60 -5.45
C SER A 164 4.17 -0.88 -6.03
N PRO A 165 4.38 -0.66 -7.32
CA PRO A 165 5.71 -0.74 -7.95
C PRO A 165 6.65 0.42 -7.54
N LEU A 166 6.21 1.34 -6.68
CA LEU A 166 7.06 2.42 -6.13
C LEU A 166 7.99 1.95 -5.00
N HIS A 167 7.99 0.68 -4.66
CA HIS A 167 8.77 0.10 -3.55
C HIS A 167 9.90 -0.78 -4.02
#